data_7d1e9f4f74a6afc645fd3e00e0bccf5e
#
_entry.id   7d1e9f4f74a6afc645fd3e00e0bccf5e
#
_cell.length_a   1.000
_cell.length_b   1.000
_cell.length_c   1.000
_cell.angle_alpha   90.00
_cell.angle_beta   90.00
_cell.angle_gamma   90.00
#
_symmetry.space_group_name_H-M   'P 1'
#
loop_
_entity.id
_entity.type
_entity.pdbx_description
1 polymer ?
#
loop_
_entity_poly.entity_id
_entity_poly.type
_entity_poly.pdbx_seq_one_letter_code
_entity_poly.pdbx_strand_id
1 'polypeptide(L)'
;MFAKNILPEIKSLPVHYAECDYEESQLNGALLVYACTNDPELNRRVCEYGKAVGALVCTAGVEHPRDFISPAVFRHEDMTVAVSSNGLNIKESVKWRDATRRFILDE
;
A
#
# COMPACT_ATOMS: atom_id res chain seq x y z
N MET A 1 5.27 7.29 -7.66
CA MET A 1 4.32 7.83 -6.68
C MET A 1 3.77 9.16 -7.15
N PHE A 2 2.46 9.33 -7.10
CA PHE A 2 1.79 10.57 -7.49
C PHE A 2 0.96 11.08 -6.32
N ALA A 3 1.15 12.34 -5.95
CA ALA A 3 0.42 12.99 -4.87
C ALA A 3 0.46 14.49 -5.06
N LYS A 4 -0.52 15.22 -4.50
CA LYS A 4 -0.51 16.68 -4.53
C LYS A 4 0.66 17.26 -3.74
N ASN A 5 0.96 16.65 -2.58
CA ASN A 5 2.05 17.06 -1.71
C ASN A 5 2.82 15.81 -1.28
N ILE A 6 4.13 15.84 -1.43
CA ILE A 6 4.99 14.71 -1.09
C ILE A 6 5.94 15.15 0.02
N LEU A 7 6.00 14.36 1.09
CA LEU A 7 6.89 14.65 2.21
C LEU A 7 8.37 14.59 1.78
N PRO A 8 9.22 15.49 2.32
CA PRO A 8 10.64 15.47 1.98
C PRO A 8 11.33 14.11 2.21
N GLU A 9 10.90 13.37 3.24
CA GLU A 9 11.45 12.05 3.55
C GLU A 9 11.23 11.05 2.42
N ILE A 10 10.10 11.16 1.72
CA ILE A 10 9.81 10.30 0.56
C ILE A 10 10.66 10.70 -0.63
N LYS A 11 10.89 11.99 -0.83
CA LYS A 11 11.71 12.49 -1.93
C LYS A 11 13.16 12.01 -1.84
N SER A 12 13.63 11.67 -0.64
CA SER A 12 14.99 11.15 -0.42
C SER A 12 15.10 9.65 -0.70
N LEU A 13 14.00 8.94 -0.93
CA LEU A 13 13.99 7.51 -1.20
C LEU A 13 14.23 7.23 -2.69
N PRO A 14 14.70 6.02 -3.05
CA PRO A 14 14.90 5.65 -4.46
C PRO A 14 13.57 5.32 -5.15
N VAL A 15 12.68 6.29 -5.20
CA VAL A 15 11.35 6.17 -5.83
C VAL A 15 11.18 7.29 -6.85
N HIS A 16 10.46 7.00 -7.93
CA HIS A 16 10.01 8.03 -8.85
C HIS A 16 8.77 8.68 -8.27
N TYR A 17 8.71 10.01 -8.27
CA TYR A 17 7.57 10.73 -7.73
C TYR A 17 7.22 11.95 -8.57
N ALA A 18 5.96 12.38 -8.49
CA ALA A 18 5.49 13.62 -9.08
C ALA A 18 4.43 14.25 -8.18
N GLU A 19 4.58 15.53 -7.88
CA GLU A 19 3.56 16.30 -7.17
C GLU A 19 2.58 16.84 -8.21
N CYS A 20 1.38 16.26 -8.25
CA CYS A 20 0.37 16.58 -9.25
C CYS A 20 -1.00 16.08 -8.81
N ASP A 21 -2.03 16.54 -9.50
CA ASP A 21 -3.36 15.99 -9.37
C ASP A 21 -3.42 14.62 -10.06
N TYR A 22 -4.41 13.82 -9.64
CA TYR A 22 -4.62 12.51 -10.24
C TYR A 22 -5.08 12.63 -11.68
N GLU A 23 -4.45 11.86 -12.56
CA GLU A 23 -4.85 11.67 -13.95
C GLU A 23 -4.85 10.18 -14.25
N GLU A 24 -5.87 9.71 -14.96
CA GLU A 24 -6.02 8.29 -15.27
C GLU A 24 -4.83 7.71 -16.05
N SER A 25 -4.22 8.52 -16.92
CA SER A 25 -3.05 8.10 -17.70
C SER A 25 -1.85 7.68 -16.85
N GLN A 26 -1.80 8.11 -15.57
CA GLN A 26 -0.74 7.73 -14.64
C GLN A 26 -0.71 6.23 -14.36
N LEU A 27 -1.84 5.55 -14.55
CA LEU A 27 -1.96 4.11 -14.28
C LEU A 27 -1.59 3.24 -15.48
N ASN A 28 -1.38 3.83 -16.65
CA ASN A 28 -1.05 3.07 -17.85
C ASN A 28 0.27 2.33 -17.68
N GLY A 29 0.26 1.03 -17.95
CA GLY A 29 1.44 0.18 -17.81
C GLY A 29 1.73 -0.31 -16.38
N ALA A 30 0.94 0.10 -15.40
CA ALA A 30 1.13 -0.38 -14.03
C ALA A 30 0.69 -1.83 -13.89
N LEU A 31 1.45 -2.61 -13.12
CA LEU A 31 1.08 -3.98 -12.73
C LEU A 31 0.32 -3.96 -11.40
N LEU A 32 0.82 -3.19 -10.45
CA LEU A 32 0.22 -3.03 -9.12
C LEU A 32 -0.05 -1.56 -8.88
N VAL A 33 -1.21 -1.25 -8.28
CA VAL A 33 -1.61 0.11 -7.93
C VAL A 33 -2.06 0.14 -6.48
N TYR A 34 -1.55 1.12 -5.74
CA TYR A 34 -2.01 1.41 -4.39
C TYR A 34 -2.72 2.75 -4.39
N ALA A 35 -4.01 2.73 -4.05
CA ALA A 35 -4.83 3.93 -3.93
C ALA A 35 -4.99 4.27 -2.44
N CYS A 36 -4.15 5.16 -1.93
CA CYS A 36 -4.03 5.46 -0.50
C CYS A 36 -4.25 6.94 -0.19
N THR A 37 -5.19 7.57 -0.88
CA THR A 37 -5.54 8.97 -0.60
C THR A 37 -6.53 9.05 0.56
N ASN A 38 -6.73 10.25 1.07
CA ASN A 38 -7.76 10.51 2.09
C ASN A 38 -9.14 10.81 1.47
N ASP A 39 -9.27 10.66 0.16
CA ASP A 39 -10.52 10.86 -0.58
C ASP A 39 -11.05 9.50 -1.06
N PRO A 40 -12.11 8.95 -0.42
CA PRO A 40 -12.65 7.64 -0.80
C PRO A 40 -13.15 7.59 -2.24
N GLU A 41 -13.70 8.69 -2.75
CA GLU A 41 -14.19 8.75 -4.13
C GLU A 41 -13.04 8.68 -5.13
N LEU A 42 -11.92 9.35 -4.83
CA LEU A 42 -10.73 9.26 -5.66
C LEU A 42 -10.18 7.83 -5.64
N ASN A 43 -10.11 7.21 -4.46
CA ASN A 43 -9.64 5.82 -4.35
C ASN A 43 -10.52 4.87 -5.16
N ARG A 44 -11.83 5.10 -5.18
CA ARG A 44 -12.76 4.30 -5.99
C ARG A 44 -12.49 4.46 -7.48
N ARG A 45 -12.28 5.69 -7.94
CA ARG A 45 -11.96 5.97 -9.34
C ARG A 45 -10.64 5.32 -9.77
N VAL A 46 -9.63 5.41 -8.92
CA VAL A 46 -8.33 4.75 -9.17
C VAL A 46 -8.52 3.24 -9.27
N CYS A 47 -9.32 2.65 -8.39
CA CYS A 47 -9.61 1.22 -8.41
C CYS A 47 -10.28 0.81 -9.73
N GLU A 48 -11.31 1.53 -10.13
CA GLU A 48 -12.05 1.22 -11.36
C GLU A 48 -11.15 1.33 -12.60
N TYR A 49 -10.41 2.42 -12.72
CA TYR A 49 -9.55 2.60 -13.88
C TYR A 49 -8.36 1.63 -13.87
N GLY A 50 -7.77 1.39 -12.71
CA GLY A 50 -6.68 0.42 -12.59
C GLY A 50 -7.10 -0.97 -13.07
N LYS A 51 -8.27 -1.42 -12.67
CA LYS A 51 -8.82 -2.70 -13.15
C LYS A 51 -9.07 -2.69 -14.65
N ALA A 52 -9.56 -1.59 -15.19
CA ALA A 52 -9.84 -1.46 -16.61
C ALA A 52 -8.57 -1.59 -17.46
N VAL A 53 -7.42 -1.15 -16.97
CA VAL A 53 -6.13 -1.26 -17.67
C VAL A 53 -5.35 -2.53 -17.31
N GLY A 54 -5.95 -3.44 -16.53
CA GLY A 54 -5.36 -4.73 -16.22
C GLY A 54 -4.45 -4.76 -15.00
N ALA A 55 -4.43 -3.70 -14.18
CA ALA A 55 -3.64 -3.68 -12.95
C ALA A 55 -4.37 -4.38 -11.80
N LEU A 56 -3.60 -4.88 -10.84
CA LEU A 56 -4.13 -5.29 -9.54
C LEU A 56 -4.11 -4.10 -8.61
N VAL A 57 -5.21 -3.82 -7.93
CA VAL A 57 -5.37 -2.61 -7.12
C VAL A 57 -5.61 -2.96 -5.66
N CYS A 58 -4.87 -2.30 -4.76
CA CYS A 58 -5.12 -2.29 -3.33
C CYS A 58 -5.54 -0.88 -2.93
N THR A 59 -6.74 -0.74 -2.38
CA THR A 59 -7.25 0.55 -1.91
C THR A 59 -7.19 0.63 -0.39
N ALA A 60 -6.94 1.83 0.12
CA ALA A 60 -7.07 2.10 1.54
C ALA A 60 -8.55 2.11 1.94
N GLY A 61 -8.85 1.52 3.11
CA GLY A 61 -10.22 1.44 3.60
C GLY A 61 -10.89 0.12 3.27
N VAL A 62 -11.94 -0.20 4.03
CA VAL A 62 -12.63 -1.49 3.94
C VAL A 62 -13.80 -1.50 2.95
N GLU A 63 -14.17 -0.33 2.43
CA GLU A 63 -15.39 -0.15 1.63
C GLU A 63 -15.21 -0.51 0.15
N HIS A 64 -13.97 -0.68 -0.31
CA HIS A 64 -13.68 -0.94 -1.71
C HIS A 64 -13.10 -2.33 -1.90
N PRO A 65 -13.48 -3.02 -2.99
CA PRO A 65 -12.87 -4.30 -3.33
C PRO A 65 -11.36 -4.15 -3.52
N ARG A 66 -10.61 -5.10 -2.98
CA ARG A 66 -9.17 -5.15 -3.14
C ARG A 66 -8.78 -6.41 -3.88
N ASP A 67 -7.88 -6.29 -4.83
CA ASP A 67 -7.36 -7.45 -5.55
C ASP A 67 -6.29 -8.17 -4.73
N PHE A 68 -5.61 -7.44 -3.84
CA PHE A 68 -4.60 -7.99 -2.95
C PHE A 68 -4.47 -7.11 -1.71
N ILE A 69 -3.80 -7.62 -0.70
CA ILE A 69 -3.58 -6.92 0.56
C ILE A 69 -2.13 -7.10 0.96
N SER A 70 -1.48 -6.00 1.35
CA SER A 70 -0.13 -6.07 1.88
C SER A 70 -0.16 -6.54 3.33
N PRO A 71 0.68 -7.52 3.69
CA PRO A 71 0.78 -7.98 5.07
C PRO A 71 1.54 -6.98 5.93
N ALA A 72 1.44 -7.15 7.25
CA ALA A 72 2.34 -6.49 8.19
C ALA A 72 3.68 -7.23 8.16
N VAL A 73 4.77 -6.52 7.91
CA VAL A 73 6.09 -7.14 7.75
C VAL A 73 7.11 -6.52 8.69
N PHE A 74 8.10 -7.32 9.08
CA PHE A 74 9.37 -6.79 9.53
C PHE A 74 10.51 -7.52 8.86
N ARG A 75 11.61 -6.82 8.69
CA ARG A 75 12.83 -7.36 8.08
C ARG A 75 13.98 -7.22 9.04
N HIS A 76 14.78 -8.26 9.11
CA HIS A 76 16.02 -8.25 9.88
C HIS A 76 17.05 -9.07 9.11
N GLU A 77 18.16 -8.42 8.76
CA GLU A 77 19.19 -9.01 7.90
C GLU A 77 18.57 -9.52 6.59
N ASP A 78 18.73 -10.78 6.25
CA ASP A 78 18.20 -11.38 5.03
C ASP A 78 16.77 -11.93 5.19
N MET A 79 16.22 -11.84 6.39
CA MET A 79 14.93 -12.48 6.70
C MET A 79 13.79 -11.48 6.70
N THR A 80 12.65 -11.92 6.21
CA THR A 80 11.41 -11.18 6.27
C THR A 80 10.33 -12.03 6.91
N VAL A 81 9.60 -11.46 7.86
CA VAL A 81 8.43 -12.09 8.47
C VAL A 81 7.21 -11.28 8.09
N ALA A 82 6.19 -11.95 7.58
CA ALA A 82 4.96 -11.31 7.16
C ALA A 82 3.76 -11.95 7.89
N VAL A 83 2.86 -11.11 8.37
CA VAL A 83 1.65 -11.54 9.07
C VAL A 83 0.45 -10.92 8.37
N SER A 84 -0.51 -11.75 7.99
CA SER A 84 -1.69 -11.29 7.27
C SER A 84 -2.95 -12.00 7.81
N SER A 85 -4.04 -11.25 7.86
CA SER A 85 -5.37 -11.78 8.12
C SER A 85 -6.26 -11.74 6.88
N ASN A 86 -5.68 -11.52 5.70
CA ASN A 86 -6.41 -11.23 4.46
C ASN A 86 -7.30 -10.00 4.60
N GLY A 87 -6.85 -9.01 5.38
CA GLY A 87 -7.58 -7.77 5.60
C GLY A 87 -8.72 -7.84 6.59
N LEU A 88 -8.95 -9.01 7.21
CA LEU A 88 -10.04 -9.17 8.18
C LEU A 88 -9.73 -8.51 9.51
N ASN A 89 -8.46 -8.45 9.91
CA ASN A 89 -8.06 -7.82 11.16
C ASN A 89 -6.65 -7.27 11.05
N ILE A 90 -6.53 -6.09 10.45
CA ILE A 90 -5.22 -5.46 10.21
C ILE A 90 -4.52 -5.09 11.52
N LYS A 91 -5.27 -4.61 12.51
CA LYS A 91 -4.69 -4.24 13.81
C LYS A 91 -4.06 -5.43 14.52
N GLU A 92 -4.72 -6.58 14.49
CA GLU A 92 -4.19 -7.80 15.09
C GLU A 92 -2.96 -8.30 14.34
N SER A 93 -2.95 -8.19 13.02
CA SER A 93 -1.78 -8.54 12.21
C SER A 93 -0.55 -7.71 12.60
N VAL A 94 -0.73 -6.42 12.85
CA VAL A 94 0.34 -5.53 13.31
C VAL A 94 0.83 -5.94 14.70
N LYS A 95 -0.08 -6.28 15.62
CA LYS A 95 0.29 -6.75 16.96
C LYS A 95 1.10 -8.04 16.90
N TRP A 96 0.70 -8.98 16.07
CA TRP A 96 1.42 -10.24 15.90
C TRP A 96 2.80 -10.01 15.28
N ARG A 97 2.88 -9.13 14.30
CA ARG A 97 4.18 -8.76 13.73
C ARG A 97 5.10 -8.18 14.79
N ASP A 98 4.61 -7.25 15.58
CA ASP A 98 5.42 -6.59 16.62
C ASP A 98 5.83 -7.56 17.71
N ALA A 99 4.94 -8.47 18.13
CA ALA A 99 5.26 -9.50 19.09
C ALA A 99 6.32 -10.48 18.56
N THR A 100 6.19 -10.88 17.31
CA THR A 100 7.16 -11.77 16.65
C THR A 100 8.51 -11.09 16.53
N ARG A 101 8.53 -9.81 16.17
CA ARG A 101 9.76 -9.03 16.10
C ARG A 101 10.45 -8.99 17.47
N ARG A 102 9.72 -8.69 18.53
CA ARG A 102 10.30 -8.65 19.89
C ARG A 102 10.86 -10.00 20.28
N PHE A 103 10.15 -11.07 19.98
CA PHE A 103 10.59 -12.44 20.30
C PHE A 103 11.89 -12.78 19.56
N ILE A 104 11.96 -12.52 18.26
CA ILE A 104 13.11 -12.87 17.42
C ILE A 104 14.32 -12.01 17.77
N LEU A 105 14.13 -10.73 18.03
CA LEU A 105 15.22 -9.80 18.35
C LEU A 105 15.55 -9.74 19.84
N ASP A 106 14.82 -10.48 20.66
CA ASP A 106 15.00 -10.53 22.11
C ASP A 106 14.90 -9.15 22.76
N GLU A 107 13.88 -8.39 22.33
CA GLU A 107 13.59 -7.05 22.87
C GLU A 107 12.63 -7.07 24.04
#